data_784605c51c6f6d77c63f97956d6821e5
#
_entry.id   784605c51c6f6d77c63f97956d6821e5
#
_cell.length_a   1.000
_cell.length_b   1.000
_cell.length_c   1.000
_cell.angle_alpha   90.00
_cell.angle_beta   90.00
_cell.angle_gamma   90.00
#
_symmetry.space_group_name_H-M   'P 1'
#
loop_
_entity.id
_entity.type
_entity.pdbx_description
1 polymer ?
#
loop_
_entity_poly.entity_id
_entity_poly.type
_entity_poly.pdbx_seq_one_letter_code
_entity_poly.pdbx_strand_id
1 'polypeptide(L)'
;ATWSVNLTPSFLDDHLSVNVNAKGVYTSNSWANQSAIGAANRMNPTLPVYAEKVINGYYTWYSPNGSVNTMATMNPVALLYDKTDKSQANRIIGNVQLDYKIHGFEDLRVNVNLGIDYASSGGYSSTPIGSEQSIHSTDQSGSGYRSDYTYTRSDKTFEAYVAYNKDINKHHVDAMLGYSWQQFYNRSSNYSYKLTDGAKLSEGNPAGELFLV
;
A
#
# COMPACT_ATOMS: atom_id res chain seq x y z
N ALA A 1 -3.50 5.58 12.42
CA ALA A 1 -4.43 5.12 13.48
C ALA A 1 -4.74 3.64 13.27
N THR A 2 -4.91 2.90 14.38
CA THR A 2 -5.27 1.48 14.36
C THR A 2 -6.36 1.24 15.39
N TRP A 3 -7.33 0.40 15.04
CA TRP A 3 -8.33 -0.11 15.96
C TRP A 3 -8.43 -1.63 15.81
N SER A 4 -8.84 -2.33 16.88
CA SER A 4 -9.08 -3.77 16.85
C SER A 4 -10.20 -4.14 17.79
N VAL A 5 -10.97 -5.14 17.40
CA VAL A 5 -12.05 -5.75 18.19
C VAL A 5 -11.84 -7.25 18.14
N ASN A 6 -12.00 -7.87 19.31
CA ASN A 6 -11.99 -9.32 19.46
C ASN A 6 -13.18 -9.70 20.35
N LEU A 7 -14.04 -10.59 19.85
CA LEU A 7 -15.22 -11.09 20.56
C LEU A 7 -15.23 -12.60 20.49
N THR A 8 -15.46 -13.25 21.61
CA THR A 8 -15.48 -14.73 21.72
C THR A 8 -16.72 -15.21 22.48
N PRO A 9 -17.94 -14.89 22.01
CA PRO A 9 -19.15 -15.39 22.66
C PRO A 9 -19.34 -16.89 22.41
N SER A 10 -19.94 -17.58 23.39
CA SER A 10 -20.47 -18.92 23.25
C SER A 10 -21.99 -18.95 23.38
N PHE A 11 -22.62 -19.88 22.70
CA PHE A 11 -24.07 -20.06 22.61
C PHE A 11 -24.43 -21.54 22.71
N LEU A 12 -25.71 -21.83 22.92
CA LEU A 12 -26.24 -23.18 22.95
C LEU A 12 -25.53 -24.07 23.98
N ASP A 13 -25.44 -23.59 25.21
CA ASP A 13 -24.76 -24.30 26.30
C ASP A 13 -23.32 -24.71 25.95
N ASP A 14 -22.56 -23.75 25.39
CA ASP A 14 -21.17 -23.92 24.94
C ASP A 14 -20.94 -24.89 23.76
N HIS A 15 -22.02 -25.27 23.06
CA HIS A 15 -21.90 -26.07 21.85
C HIS A 15 -21.47 -25.23 20.64
N LEU A 16 -21.83 -23.96 20.59
CA LEU A 16 -21.40 -23.02 19.53
C LEU A 16 -20.47 -21.97 20.09
N SER A 17 -19.22 -22.03 19.71
CA SER A 17 -18.23 -20.98 19.95
C SER A 17 -18.06 -20.11 18.72
N VAL A 18 -18.15 -18.80 18.90
CA VAL A 18 -17.95 -17.82 17.84
C VAL A 18 -16.74 -16.98 18.20
N ASN A 19 -15.80 -16.87 17.28
CA ASN A 19 -14.64 -16.00 17.45
C ASN A 19 -14.65 -14.96 16.31
N VAL A 20 -14.78 -13.69 16.67
CA VAL A 20 -14.80 -12.57 15.72
C VAL A 20 -13.61 -11.67 16.00
N ASN A 21 -12.72 -11.57 15.03
CA ASN A 21 -11.61 -10.63 15.07
C ASN A 21 -11.76 -9.61 13.94
N ALA A 22 -11.63 -8.33 14.26
CA ALA A 22 -11.58 -7.27 13.26
C ALA A 22 -10.49 -6.27 13.64
N LYS A 23 -9.70 -5.87 12.63
CA LYS A 23 -8.65 -4.87 12.78
C LYS A 23 -8.70 -3.90 11.62
N GLY A 24 -8.71 -2.59 11.92
CA GLY A 24 -8.59 -1.54 10.93
C GLY A 24 -7.34 -0.71 11.16
N VAL A 25 -6.70 -0.34 10.05
CA VAL A 25 -5.49 0.48 10.03
C VAL A 25 -5.66 1.61 9.04
N TYR A 26 -5.43 2.83 9.49
CA TYR A 26 -5.30 4.02 8.63
C TYR A 26 -3.88 4.55 8.72
N THR A 27 -3.24 4.73 7.57
CA THR A 27 -1.89 5.28 7.46
C THR A 27 -1.89 6.46 6.49
N SER A 28 -1.22 7.54 6.86
CA SER A 28 -0.94 8.69 5.99
C SER A 28 0.55 8.95 6.01
N ASN A 29 1.16 8.98 4.85
CA ASN A 29 2.60 9.13 4.68
C ASN A 29 2.91 10.34 3.82
N SER A 30 4.04 10.99 4.12
CA SER A 30 4.70 11.96 3.26
C SER A 30 6.13 11.48 3.04
N TRP A 31 6.49 11.29 1.78
CA TRP A 31 7.76 10.69 1.40
C TRP A 31 8.74 11.77 0.96
N ALA A 32 9.94 11.73 1.51
CA ALA A 32 11.03 12.59 1.09
C ALA A 32 11.72 12.04 -0.16
N ASN A 33 12.21 12.90 -1.02
CA ASN A 33 13.00 12.49 -2.18
C ASN A 33 14.39 12.00 -1.72
N GLN A 34 14.59 10.70 -1.72
CA GLN A 34 15.85 10.08 -1.27
C GLN A 34 17.05 10.40 -2.17
N SER A 35 16.83 10.83 -3.42
CA SER A 35 17.89 11.29 -4.31
C SER A 35 18.67 12.48 -3.76
N ALA A 36 18.06 13.25 -2.85
CA ALA A 36 18.69 14.36 -2.16
C ALA A 36 19.96 13.94 -1.38
N ILE A 37 20.00 12.73 -0.82
CA ILE A 37 21.18 12.21 -0.10
C ILE A 37 22.36 12.06 -1.05
N GLY A 38 22.13 11.42 -2.20
CA GLY A 38 23.16 11.26 -3.22
C GLY A 38 23.59 12.58 -3.87
N ALA A 39 22.67 13.52 -4.02
CA ALA A 39 22.98 14.87 -4.49
C ALA A 39 23.82 15.65 -3.47
N ALA A 40 23.50 15.57 -2.18
CA ALA A 40 24.25 16.23 -1.12
C ALA A 40 25.71 15.74 -1.06
N ASN A 41 25.93 14.44 -1.27
CA ASN A 41 27.29 13.88 -1.28
C ASN A 41 28.12 14.32 -2.51
N ARG A 42 27.47 14.69 -3.61
CA ARG A 42 28.14 15.09 -4.86
C ARG A 42 28.20 16.61 -5.08
N MET A 43 27.39 17.37 -4.36
CA MET A 43 27.36 18.82 -4.48
C MET A 43 28.66 19.40 -3.91
N ASN A 44 29.24 20.39 -4.60
CA ASN A 44 30.42 21.09 -4.10
C ASN A 44 30.07 21.88 -2.82
N PRO A 45 30.72 21.61 -1.68
CA PRO A 45 30.41 22.23 -0.38
C PRO A 45 30.71 23.74 -0.31
N THR A 46 31.44 24.28 -1.28
CA THR A 46 31.72 25.73 -1.33
C THR A 46 30.60 26.54 -1.98
N LEU A 47 29.60 25.88 -2.55
CA LEU A 47 28.48 26.56 -3.20
C LEU A 47 27.36 26.84 -2.20
N PRO A 48 26.65 27.98 -2.35
CA PRO A 48 25.54 28.30 -1.50
C PRO A 48 24.35 27.34 -1.80
N VAL A 49 23.54 27.07 -0.79
CA VAL A 49 22.28 26.32 -0.96
C VAL A 49 21.22 27.19 -1.63
N TYR A 50 21.18 28.46 -1.25
CA TYR A 50 20.21 29.44 -1.76
C TYR A 50 20.93 30.52 -2.59
N ALA A 51 20.25 31.00 -3.61
CA ALA A 51 20.74 32.12 -4.42
C ALA A 51 19.58 32.98 -4.91
N GLU A 52 19.86 34.25 -5.17
CA GLU A 52 18.89 35.15 -5.77
C GLU A 52 18.79 34.91 -7.28
N LYS A 53 17.61 35.19 -7.86
CA LYS A 53 17.33 35.13 -9.32
C LYS A 53 17.61 33.75 -9.98
N VAL A 54 17.42 32.68 -9.20
CA VAL A 54 17.53 31.28 -9.66
C VAL A 54 16.19 30.56 -9.46
N ILE A 55 16.11 29.31 -9.90
CA ILE A 55 14.91 28.49 -9.81
C ILE A 55 14.50 28.32 -8.34
N ASN A 56 13.30 28.75 -7.99
CA ASN A 56 12.70 28.64 -6.66
C ASN A 56 13.60 29.11 -5.48
N GLY A 57 14.60 29.98 -5.75
CA GLY A 57 15.53 30.47 -4.75
C GLY A 57 16.65 29.50 -4.37
N TYR A 58 16.76 28.36 -5.04
CA TYR A 58 17.84 27.40 -4.83
C TYR A 58 18.96 27.59 -5.86
N TYR A 59 20.22 27.49 -5.41
CA TYR A 59 21.36 27.57 -6.29
C TYR A 59 21.28 26.45 -7.36
N THR A 60 21.40 26.85 -8.61
CA THR A 60 21.31 25.97 -9.77
C THR A 60 22.49 26.26 -10.70
N TRP A 61 23.05 25.23 -11.31
CA TRP A 61 24.12 25.36 -12.29
C TRP A 61 23.57 25.80 -13.65
N TYR A 62 24.20 26.82 -14.23
CA TYR A 62 23.88 27.30 -15.56
C TYR A 62 25.03 27.03 -16.53
N SER A 63 24.71 26.68 -17.75
CA SER A 63 25.64 26.60 -18.87
C SER A 63 26.00 28.00 -19.37
N PRO A 64 27.11 28.20 -20.11
CA PRO A 64 27.53 29.51 -20.61
C PRO A 64 26.48 30.21 -21.49
N ASN A 65 25.56 29.48 -22.09
CA ASN A 65 24.43 29.98 -22.90
C ASN A 65 23.23 30.45 -22.07
N GLY A 66 23.30 30.39 -20.72
CA GLY A 66 22.22 30.79 -19.81
C GLY A 66 21.15 29.74 -19.57
N SER A 67 21.24 28.56 -20.14
CA SER A 67 20.34 27.45 -19.83
C SER A 67 20.80 26.68 -18.59
N VAL A 68 19.87 26.02 -17.91
CA VAL A 68 20.20 25.12 -16.78
C VAL A 68 21.10 23.98 -17.28
N ASN A 69 22.18 23.71 -16.56
CA ASN A 69 23.08 22.62 -16.86
C ASN A 69 22.51 21.31 -16.33
N THR A 70 21.81 20.55 -17.17
CA THR A 70 21.17 19.27 -16.83
C THR A 70 22.15 18.14 -16.53
N MET A 71 23.45 18.33 -16.78
CA MET A 71 24.51 17.37 -16.43
C MET A 71 25.06 17.60 -15.01
N ALA A 72 24.81 18.76 -14.43
CA ALA A 72 25.26 19.08 -13.08
C ALA A 72 24.42 18.38 -12.00
N THR A 73 24.99 18.27 -10.80
CA THR A 73 24.25 17.75 -9.65
C THR A 73 23.17 18.76 -9.24
N MET A 74 21.94 18.31 -9.15
CA MET A 74 20.83 19.12 -8.65
C MET A 74 21.03 19.49 -7.19
N ASN A 75 20.46 20.64 -6.79
CA ASN A 75 20.50 21.10 -5.42
C ASN A 75 19.75 20.11 -4.49
N PRO A 76 20.41 19.56 -3.46
CA PRO A 76 19.80 18.55 -2.59
C PRO A 76 18.61 19.10 -1.79
N VAL A 77 18.61 20.39 -1.44
CA VAL A 77 17.51 21.02 -0.69
C VAL A 77 16.32 21.26 -1.63
N ALA A 78 16.55 21.65 -2.87
CA ALA A 78 15.51 21.74 -3.89
C ALA A 78 14.84 20.36 -4.13
N LEU A 79 15.63 19.28 -4.20
CA LEU A 79 15.09 17.92 -4.34
C LEU A 79 14.19 17.50 -3.18
N LEU A 80 14.45 17.98 -1.96
CA LEU A 80 13.63 17.66 -0.78
C LEU A 80 12.31 18.45 -0.75
N TYR A 81 12.34 19.72 -1.12
CA TYR A 81 11.21 20.63 -0.91
C TYR A 81 10.36 20.87 -2.16
N ASP A 82 10.93 20.77 -3.35
CA ASP A 82 10.16 20.94 -4.58
C ASP A 82 9.24 19.75 -4.86
N LYS A 83 9.66 18.54 -4.53
CA LYS A 83 8.83 17.35 -4.75
C LYS A 83 7.88 17.11 -3.58
N THR A 84 6.60 16.97 -3.89
CA THR A 84 5.59 16.47 -2.94
C THR A 84 5.24 15.04 -3.29
N ASP A 85 5.32 14.15 -2.29
CA ASP A 85 4.93 12.75 -2.44
C ASP A 85 4.12 12.34 -1.20
N LYS A 86 2.82 12.07 -1.39
CA LYS A 86 1.88 11.76 -0.31
C LYS A 86 1.07 10.53 -0.64
N SER A 87 0.87 9.70 0.38
CA SER A 87 0.02 8.52 0.27
C SER A 87 -0.86 8.33 1.49
N GLN A 88 -2.01 7.70 1.26
CA GLN A 88 -2.93 7.26 2.30
C GLN A 88 -3.28 5.80 2.04
N ALA A 89 -3.39 5.03 3.11
CA ALA A 89 -3.78 3.63 3.04
C ALA A 89 -4.78 3.30 4.15
N ASN A 90 -5.82 2.58 3.76
CA ASN A 90 -6.82 1.99 4.65
C ASN A 90 -6.73 0.48 4.49
N ARG A 91 -6.68 -0.27 5.60
CA ARG A 91 -6.73 -1.72 5.58
C ARG A 91 -7.68 -2.22 6.66
N ILE A 92 -8.52 -3.16 6.28
CA ILE A 92 -9.43 -3.86 7.19
C ILE A 92 -9.12 -5.35 7.07
N ILE A 93 -8.80 -5.97 8.19
CA ILE A 93 -8.60 -7.42 8.31
C ILE A 93 -9.68 -7.93 9.23
N GLY A 94 -10.44 -8.91 8.80
CA GLY A 94 -11.50 -9.53 9.58
C GLY A 94 -11.47 -11.04 9.48
N ASN A 95 -11.84 -11.69 10.56
CA ASN A 95 -11.99 -13.13 10.64
C ASN A 95 -13.19 -13.45 11.52
N VAL A 96 -14.02 -14.38 11.05
CA VAL A 96 -15.11 -14.97 11.83
C VAL A 96 -14.94 -16.47 11.80
N GLN A 97 -14.73 -17.05 12.96
CA GLN A 97 -14.64 -18.49 13.14
C GLN A 97 -15.83 -19.00 13.97
N LEU A 98 -16.49 -20.01 13.45
CA LEU A 98 -17.57 -20.73 14.10
C LEU A 98 -17.09 -22.13 14.40
N ASP A 99 -17.23 -22.58 15.64
CA ASP A 99 -16.94 -23.94 16.09
C ASP A 99 -18.19 -24.50 16.73
N TYR A 100 -18.76 -25.55 16.16
CA TYR A 100 -20.00 -26.16 16.61
C TYR A 100 -19.79 -27.65 16.97
N LYS A 101 -20.01 -27.96 18.23
CA LYS A 101 -20.10 -29.35 18.74
C LYS A 101 -21.52 -29.86 18.51
N ILE A 102 -21.68 -30.95 17.80
CA ILE A 102 -23.01 -31.47 17.47
C ILE A 102 -23.69 -32.01 18.72
N HIS A 103 -24.89 -31.45 19.03
CA HIS A 103 -25.70 -31.91 20.15
C HIS A 103 -26.01 -33.41 20.07
N GLY A 104 -25.74 -34.14 21.17
CA GLY A 104 -25.96 -35.56 21.24
C GLY A 104 -24.91 -36.42 20.52
N PHE A 105 -23.95 -35.79 19.84
CA PHE A 105 -22.81 -36.44 19.21
C PHE A 105 -21.57 -35.55 19.31
N GLU A 106 -21.15 -35.28 20.53
CA GLU A 106 -20.11 -34.28 20.84
C GLU A 106 -18.70 -34.69 20.37
N ASP A 107 -18.51 -35.95 20.02
CA ASP A 107 -17.29 -36.45 19.34
C ASP A 107 -17.08 -35.79 17.95
N LEU A 108 -18.14 -35.20 17.39
CA LEU A 108 -18.12 -34.56 16.07
C LEU A 108 -18.24 -33.04 16.19
N ARG A 109 -17.31 -32.32 15.57
CA ARG A 109 -17.26 -30.87 15.51
C ARG A 109 -17.26 -30.38 14.07
N VAL A 110 -17.95 -29.28 13.83
CA VAL A 110 -17.92 -28.56 12.56
C VAL A 110 -17.29 -27.19 12.82
N ASN A 111 -16.26 -26.88 12.05
CA ASN A 111 -15.61 -25.57 12.11
C ASN A 111 -15.76 -24.86 10.77
N VAL A 112 -16.10 -23.57 10.80
CA VAL A 112 -16.18 -22.71 9.63
C VAL A 112 -15.38 -21.44 9.92
N ASN A 113 -14.48 -21.08 9.03
CA ASN A 113 -13.66 -19.90 9.12
C ASN A 113 -13.85 -19.02 7.88
N LEU A 114 -14.21 -17.76 8.10
CA LEU A 114 -14.39 -16.73 7.07
C LEU A 114 -13.38 -15.65 7.33
N GLY A 115 -12.54 -15.36 6.36
CA GLY A 115 -11.52 -14.32 6.43
C GLY A 115 -11.67 -13.28 5.32
N ILE A 116 -11.38 -12.03 5.64
CA ILE A 116 -11.26 -10.93 4.69
C ILE A 116 -10.04 -10.08 5.04
N ASP A 117 -9.24 -9.74 4.03
CA ASP A 117 -8.19 -8.73 4.09
C ASP A 117 -8.40 -7.76 2.93
N TYR A 118 -8.93 -6.59 3.23
CA TYR A 118 -9.19 -5.54 2.25
C TYR A 118 -8.25 -4.37 2.52
N ALA A 119 -7.48 -3.97 1.51
CA ALA A 119 -6.61 -2.81 1.55
C ALA A 119 -6.90 -1.90 0.35
N SER A 120 -7.06 -0.62 0.62
CA SER A 120 -7.17 0.42 -0.41
C SER A 120 -6.16 1.51 -0.09
N SER A 121 -5.30 1.82 -1.04
CA SER A 121 -4.32 2.88 -0.93
C SER A 121 -4.32 3.76 -2.16
N GLY A 122 -3.97 5.01 -1.99
CA GLY A 122 -3.80 5.96 -3.06
C GLY A 122 -2.87 7.07 -2.64
N GLY A 123 -2.32 7.74 -3.63
CA GLY A 123 -1.41 8.83 -3.38
C GLY A 123 -1.07 9.57 -4.66
N TYR A 124 -0.23 10.57 -4.50
CA TYR A 124 0.30 11.31 -5.63
C TYR A 124 1.73 11.76 -5.37
N SER A 125 2.47 11.83 -6.46
CA SER A 125 3.77 12.48 -6.52
C SER A 125 3.68 13.67 -7.47
N SER A 126 4.12 14.84 -7.03
CA SER A 126 4.04 16.08 -7.82
C SER A 126 5.36 16.83 -7.77
N THR A 127 5.83 17.24 -8.94
CA THR A 127 7.00 18.11 -9.13
C THR A 127 6.53 19.39 -9.78
N PRO A 128 6.77 20.57 -9.17
CA PRO A 128 6.20 21.83 -9.64
C PRO A 128 6.80 22.30 -10.97
N ILE A 129 6.03 23.15 -11.66
CA ILE A 129 6.46 23.82 -12.89
C ILE A 129 7.71 24.67 -12.60
N GLY A 130 8.67 24.63 -13.51
CA GLY A 130 9.89 25.44 -13.44
C GLY A 130 10.86 25.05 -12.33
N SER A 131 10.63 23.94 -11.61
CA SER A 131 11.60 23.41 -10.65
C SER A 131 12.82 22.82 -11.37
N GLU A 132 13.97 22.82 -10.69
CA GLU A 132 15.19 22.19 -11.24
C GLU A 132 14.93 20.75 -11.64
N GLN A 133 14.20 20.00 -10.82
CA GLN A 133 13.84 18.60 -11.09
C GLN A 133 12.96 18.46 -12.35
N SER A 134 12.04 19.41 -12.61
CA SER A 134 11.20 19.36 -13.81
C SER A 134 11.99 19.69 -15.08
N ILE A 135 13.02 20.52 -14.99
CA ILE A 135 13.92 20.85 -16.10
C ILE A 135 14.89 19.70 -16.39
N HIS A 136 15.32 18.97 -15.36
CA HIS A 136 16.15 17.77 -15.50
C HIS A 136 15.34 16.52 -15.95
N SER A 137 14.01 16.62 -16.08
CA SER A 137 13.18 15.53 -16.57
C SER A 137 13.47 15.20 -18.05
N THR A 138 12.99 14.06 -18.52
CA THR A 138 13.27 13.54 -19.85
C THR A 138 12.92 14.52 -20.99
N ASP A 139 11.87 15.34 -20.79
CA ASP A 139 11.45 16.32 -21.80
C ASP A 139 12.11 17.69 -21.63
N GLN A 140 12.85 17.91 -20.54
CA GLN A 140 13.58 19.15 -20.20
C GLN A 140 12.75 20.43 -20.34
N SER A 141 11.42 20.29 -20.34
CA SER A 141 10.49 21.39 -20.62
C SER A 141 10.24 22.30 -19.43
N GLY A 142 10.59 21.85 -18.22
CA GLY A 142 10.21 22.55 -16.99
C GLY A 142 8.69 22.57 -16.73
N SER A 143 7.91 21.77 -17.44
CA SER A 143 6.44 21.74 -17.39
C SER A 143 5.89 21.30 -16.03
N GLY A 144 6.73 20.73 -15.17
CA GLY A 144 6.26 20.04 -13.98
C GLY A 144 5.41 18.80 -14.33
N TYR A 145 5.26 17.93 -13.40
CA TYR A 145 4.45 16.72 -13.61
C TYR A 145 3.80 16.26 -12.31
N ARG A 146 2.69 15.56 -12.47
CA ARG A 146 2.01 14.87 -11.37
C ARG A 146 1.66 13.45 -11.79
N SER A 147 1.84 12.53 -10.85
CA SER A 147 1.45 11.14 -10.97
C SER A 147 0.54 10.78 -9.82
N ASP A 148 -0.70 10.41 -10.12
CA ASP A 148 -1.66 9.89 -9.16
C ASP A 148 -1.72 8.37 -9.31
N TYR A 149 -1.79 7.65 -8.19
CA TYR A 149 -1.87 6.20 -8.19
C TYR A 149 -2.89 5.70 -7.19
N THR A 150 -3.51 4.57 -7.52
CA THR A 150 -4.40 3.84 -6.61
C THR A 150 -4.05 2.36 -6.63
N TYR A 151 -4.19 1.73 -5.50
CA TYR A 151 -4.01 0.30 -5.33
C TYR A 151 -5.11 -0.26 -4.44
N THR A 152 -5.76 -1.33 -4.88
CA THR A 152 -6.78 -2.04 -4.12
C THR A 152 -6.43 -3.53 -4.10
N ARG A 153 -6.44 -4.09 -2.90
CA ARG A 153 -6.28 -5.53 -2.66
C ARG A 153 -7.46 -6.04 -1.87
N SER A 154 -8.01 -7.18 -2.27
CA SER A 154 -9.09 -7.85 -1.56
C SER A 154 -8.85 -9.34 -1.56
N ASP A 155 -8.48 -9.88 -0.41
CA ASP A 155 -8.27 -11.30 -0.22
C ASP A 155 -9.42 -11.84 0.63
N LYS A 156 -10.01 -12.95 0.22
CA LYS A 156 -11.10 -13.63 0.91
C LYS A 156 -10.72 -15.08 1.12
N THR A 157 -11.03 -15.59 2.29
CA THR A 157 -10.78 -16.99 2.67
C THR A 157 -12.05 -17.59 3.22
N PHE A 158 -12.36 -18.78 2.76
CA PHE A 158 -13.37 -19.66 3.32
C PHE A 158 -12.73 -21.01 3.62
N GLU A 159 -12.87 -21.46 4.85
CA GLU A 159 -12.42 -22.77 5.27
C GLU A 159 -13.53 -23.42 6.06
N ALA A 160 -13.78 -24.69 5.81
CA ALA A 160 -14.71 -25.48 6.58
C ALA A 160 -14.13 -26.89 6.78
N TYR A 161 -14.21 -27.39 8.01
CA TYR A 161 -13.81 -28.75 8.29
C TYR A 161 -14.73 -29.40 9.32
N VAL A 162 -14.81 -30.72 9.23
CA VAL A 162 -15.46 -31.60 10.19
C VAL A 162 -14.37 -32.41 10.87
N ALA A 163 -14.35 -32.37 12.19
CA ALA A 163 -13.40 -33.12 13.01
C ALA A 163 -14.16 -34.13 13.87
N TYR A 164 -13.75 -35.37 13.85
CA TYR A 164 -14.23 -36.44 14.71
C TYR A 164 -13.13 -36.86 15.66
N ASN A 165 -13.40 -36.85 16.95
CA ASN A 165 -12.45 -37.18 17.99
C ASN A 165 -13.12 -38.08 19.03
N LYS A 166 -12.62 -39.34 19.19
CA LYS A 166 -13.20 -40.31 20.11
C LYS A 166 -12.18 -41.19 20.78
N ASP A 167 -12.34 -41.34 22.09
CA ASP A 167 -11.64 -42.32 22.89
C ASP A 167 -12.44 -43.62 22.94
N ILE A 168 -11.85 -44.72 22.43
CA ILE A 168 -12.42 -46.05 22.45
C ILE A 168 -11.50 -46.95 23.26
N ASN A 169 -11.81 -47.18 24.54
CA ASN A 169 -10.99 -47.92 25.48
C ASN A 169 -9.56 -47.36 25.59
N LYS A 170 -8.58 -48.05 24.97
CA LYS A 170 -7.17 -47.67 24.96
C LYS A 170 -6.76 -46.98 23.64
N HIS A 171 -7.69 -46.80 22.73
CA HIS A 171 -7.44 -46.24 21.41
C HIS A 171 -8.07 -44.81 21.33
N HIS A 172 -7.30 -43.85 20.85
CA HIS A 172 -7.75 -42.55 20.50
C HIS A 172 -7.87 -42.45 18.97
N VAL A 173 -9.04 -42.11 18.47
CA VAL A 173 -9.31 -41.95 17.02
C VAL A 173 -9.55 -40.47 16.76
N ASP A 174 -8.75 -39.93 15.86
CA ASP A 174 -8.81 -38.54 15.40
C ASP A 174 -8.90 -38.54 13.87
N ALA A 175 -9.93 -37.93 13.32
CA ALA A 175 -10.14 -37.82 11.89
C ALA A 175 -10.67 -36.44 11.53
N MET A 176 -10.16 -35.86 10.46
CA MET A 176 -10.59 -34.56 9.98
C MET A 176 -10.74 -34.58 8.45
N LEU A 177 -11.82 -33.96 7.97
CA LEU A 177 -12.04 -33.66 6.56
C LEU A 177 -12.37 -32.24 6.41
N GLY A 178 -11.69 -31.54 5.51
CA GLY A 178 -11.86 -30.11 5.30
C GLY A 178 -11.84 -29.70 3.84
N TYR A 179 -12.37 -28.49 3.63
CA TYR A 179 -12.34 -27.79 2.35
C TYR A 179 -11.87 -26.36 2.61
N SER A 180 -11.03 -25.84 1.73
CA SER A 180 -10.53 -24.49 1.75
C SER A 180 -10.70 -23.85 0.37
N TRP A 181 -11.10 -22.59 0.37
CA TRP A 181 -11.19 -21.75 -0.82
C TRP A 181 -10.63 -20.39 -0.53
N GLN A 182 -9.83 -19.84 -1.47
CA GLN A 182 -9.25 -18.53 -1.36
C GLN A 182 -9.42 -17.76 -2.66
N GLN A 183 -9.66 -16.46 -2.53
CA GLN A 183 -9.75 -15.52 -3.63
C GLN A 183 -8.81 -14.35 -3.36
N PHE A 184 -7.94 -14.06 -4.31
CA PHE A 184 -7.05 -12.91 -4.29
C PHE A 184 -7.42 -11.98 -5.42
N TYR A 185 -7.63 -10.71 -5.11
CA TYR A 185 -7.92 -9.68 -6.09
C TYR A 185 -7.00 -8.49 -5.88
N ASN A 186 -6.29 -8.10 -6.92
CA ASN A 186 -5.43 -6.92 -6.95
C ASN A 186 -5.81 -6.02 -8.11
N ARG A 187 -5.89 -4.73 -7.85
CA ARG A 187 -6.09 -3.71 -8.88
C ARG A 187 -5.15 -2.55 -8.61
N SER A 188 -4.42 -2.12 -9.63
CA SER A 188 -3.62 -0.91 -9.59
C SER A 188 -3.95 0.01 -10.75
N SER A 189 -3.85 1.30 -10.53
CA SER A 189 -4.01 2.31 -11.55
C SER A 189 -2.98 3.42 -11.30
N ASN A 190 -2.38 3.91 -12.37
CA ASN A 190 -1.46 5.04 -12.34
C ASN A 190 -1.78 5.97 -13.50
N TYR A 191 -1.83 7.26 -13.24
CA TYR A 191 -2.07 8.29 -14.23
C TYR A 191 -1.09 9.44 -14.02
N SER A 192 -0.30 9.77 -15.04
CA SER A 192 0.69 10.84 -14.97
C SER A 192 0.45 11.86 -16.09
N TYR A 193 0.56 13.12 -15.74
CA TYR A 193 0.32 14.23 -16.67
C TYR A 193 1.24 15.44 -16.36
N LYS A 194 1.40 16.32 -17.36
CA LYS A 194 2.10 17.58 -17.24
C LYS A 194 1.22 18.61 -16.53
N LEU A 195 1.82 19.44 -15.70
CA LEU A 195 1.08 20.49 -14.97
C LEU A 195 0.80 21.73 -15.81
N THR A 196 1.57 21.98 -16.89
CA THR A 196 1.37 23.15 -17.74
C THR A 196 0.13 23.11 -18.60
N ASP A 197 -0.19 21.96 -19.18
CA ASP A 197 -1.24 21.79 -20.19
C ASP A 197 -2.16 20.58 -19.93
N GLY A 198 -1.89 19.83 -18.87
CA GLY A 198 -2.60 18.59 -18.56
C GLY A 198 -2.30 17.46 -19.53
N ALA A 199 -1.30 17.61 -20.42
CA ALA A 199 -0.94 16.56 -21.36
C ALA A 199 -0.58 15.27 -20.62
N LYS A 200 -1.21 14.17 -21.04
CA LYS A 200 -1.01 12.84 -20.48
C LYS A 200 0.40 12.36 -20.76
N LEU A 201 1.11 11.94 -19.73
CA LEU A 201 2.45 11.34 -19.85
C LEU A 201 2.37 9.81 -19.87
N SER A 202 1.58 9.24 -18.98
CA SER A 202 1.37 7.80 -18.92
C SER A 202 0.06 7.46 -18.23
N GLU A 203 -0.49 6.32 -18.57
CA GLU A 203 -1.63 5.71 -17.89
C GLU A 203 -1.34 4.22 -17.73
N GLY A 204 -1.30 3.77 -16.49
CA GLY A 204 -1.18 2.36 -16.18
C GLY A 204 -2.49 1.63 -16.42
N ASN A 205 -2.41 0.35 -16.73
CA ASN A 205 -3.59 -0.49 -16.94
C ASN A 205 -4.40 -0.59 -15.63
N PRO A 206 -5.67 -0.17 -15.60
CA PRO A 206 -6.54 -0.30 -14.44
C PRO A 206 -7.11 -1.72 -14.27
N ALA A 207 -6.66 -2.70 -15.05
CA ALA A 207 -7.13 -4.07 -14.93
C ALA A 207 -6.78 -4.65 -13.56
N GLY A 208 -7.76 -5.24 -12.91
CA GLY A 208 -7.57 -6.04 -11.71
C GLY A 208 -7.15 -7.46 -12.08
N GLU A 209 -6.36 -8.08 -11.22
CA GLU A 209 -6.01 -9.49 -11.31
C GLU A 209 -6.80 -10.26 -10.25
N LEU A 210 -7.44 -11.35 -10.67
CA LEU A 210 -8.22 -12.24 -9.81
C LEU A 210 -7.58 -13.62 -9.80
N PHE A 211 -7.22 -14.10 -8.62
CA PHE A 211 -6.74 -15.47 -8.40
C PHE A 211 -7.69 -16.21 -7.47
N LEU A 212 -8.03 -17.44 -7.83
CA LEU A 212 -8.82 -18.38 -7.03
C LEU A 212 -7.97 -19.61 -6.74
N VAL A 213 -7.99 -20.05 -5.49
CA VAL A 213 -7.29 -21.26 -5.02
C VAL A 213 -8.23 -22.11 -4.18
#